data_268081fd93f683e8fbc824d064014177
#
_entry.id   268081fd93f683e8fbc824d064014177
#
_cell.length_a   1.000
_cell.length_b   1.000
_cell.length_c   1.000
_cell.angle_alpha   90.00
_cell.angle_beta   90.00
_cell.angle_gamma   90.00
#
_symmetry.space_group_name_H-M   'P 1'
#
loop_
_entity.id
_entity.type
_entity.pdbx_description
1 polymer ?
#
loop_
_entity_poly.entity_id
_entity_poly.type
_entity_poly.pdbx_seq_one_letter_code
_entity_poly.pdbx_strand_id
1 'polypeptide(L)'
;MSPEPLRLNNKSESPSAMAFLSRFFAAESAGGLILMASALAALIVANSPWSEVYFSTLHIKALGLSVGHWINDGLMALFFLLVGLEIKREMLEGQLSSWGQRALPGFAALGGMLLPGLIYVAINWGNAQTLSGWAIPTATDIAFALGVLSLLGKRVPISLKIFLSALAILDDLGAVLIIAIFYTSDLSTNMLLASLGVTALLVVLNRCGVKRLFPYVIAGALLWYFMLQ
;
A
#
# COMPACT_ATOMS: atom_id res chain seq x y z
N MET A 1 -26.90 -64.96 -5.57
CA MET A 1 -26.10 -64.01 -4.83
C MET A 1 -26.00 -62.70 -5.70
N SER A 2 -26.94 -61.77 -5.48
CA SER A 2 -27.02 -60.54 -6.25
C SER A 2 -26.20 -59.46 -5.53
N PRO A 3 -25.40 -58.66 -6.19
CA PRO A 3 -24.64 -57.58 -5.55
C PRO A 3 -25.56 -56.39 -5.23
N GLU A 4 -25.49 -55.94 -4.00
CA GLU A 4 -26.19 -54.79 -3.44
C GLU A 4 -25.65 -53.48 -4.05
N PRO A 5 -26.50 -52.51 -4.47
CA PRO A 5 -26.02 -51.27 -5.03
C PRO A 5 -25.49 -50.36 -3.91
N LEU A 6 -24.22 -49.95 -4.05
CA LEU A 6 -23.58 -48.91 -3.23
C LEU A 6 -24.37 -47.60 -3.28
N ARG A 7 -25.01 -47.23 -2.18
CA ARG A 7 -25.63 -45.92 -1.96
C ARG A 7 -24.50 -44.88 -1.84
N LEU A 8 -24.27 -44.16 -2.90
CA LEU A 8 -23.51 -42.92 -2.86
C LEU A 8 -24.30 -41.89 -2.04
N ASN A 9 -23.90 -41.72 -0.80
CA ASN A 9 -24.43 -40.67 0.07
C ASN A 9 -23.85 -39.30 -0.37
N ASN A 10 -24.52 -38.68 -1.34
CA ASN A 10 -24.17 -37.33 -1.83
C ASN A 10 -24.76 -36.31 -0.84
N LYS A 11 -24.14 -36.18 0.34
CA LYS A 11 -24.33 -35.02 1.18
C LYS A 11 -23.65 -33.82 0.48
N SER A 12 -24.44 -33.03 -0.22
CA SER A 12 -24.11 -31.68 -0.58
C SER A 12 -23.97 -30.87 0.72
N GLU A 13 -22.81 -30.95 1.36
CA GLU A 13 -22.47 -30.04 2.45
C GLU A 13 -22.40 -28.64 1.84
N SER A 14 -23.38 -27.80 2.17
CA SER A 14 -23.26 -26.36 1.94
C SER A 14 -21.93 -25.91 2.57
N PRO A 15 -21.05 -25.22 1.83
CA PRO A 15 -19.77 -24.81 2.37
C PRO A 15 -20.01 -24.01 3.64
N SER A 16 -19.44 -24.44 4.76
CA SER A 16 -19.58 -23.74 6.03
C SER A 16 -19.13 -22.29 5.83
N ALA A 17 -19.77 -21.33 6.54
CA ALA A 17 -19.39 -19.91 6.46
C ALA A 17 -17.88 -19.72 6.62
N MET A 18 -17.24 -20.57 7.42
CA MET A 18 -15.79 -20.60 7.63
C MET A 18 -15.02 -21.01 6.36
N ALA A 19 -15.51 -21.97 5.60
CA ALA A 19 -14.90 -22.39 4.34
C ALA A 19 -15.10 -21.34 3.23
N PHE A 20 -16.20 -20.62 3.24
CA PHE A 20 -16.43 -19.48 2.35
C PHE A 20 -15.47 -18.34 2.70
N LEU A 21 -15.37 -17.94 3.97
CA LEU A 21 -14.45 -16.90 4.43
C LEU A 21 -12.99 -17.26 4.14
N SER A 22 -12.54 -18.48 4.40
CA SER A 22 -11.17 -18.89 4.10
C SER A 22 -10.83 -18.83 2.61
N ARG A 23 -11.78 -19.21 1.74
CA ARG A 23 -11.62 -19.09 0.28
C ARG A 23 -11.64 -17.64 -0.17
N PHE A 24 -12.48 -16.80 0.46
CA PHE A 24 -12.54 -15.36 0.17
C PHE A 24 -11.21 -14.69 0.52
N PHE A 25 -10.68 -14.90 1.75
CA PHE A 25 -9.40 -14.32 2.16
C PHE A 25 -8.18 -14.89 1.42
N ALA A 26 -8.28 -16.09 0.88
CA ALA A 26 -7.24 -16.68 0.03
C ALA A 26 -7.26 -16.15 -1.43
N ALA A 27 -8.33 -15.43 -1.83
CA ALA A 27 -8.41 -14.87 -3.16
C ALA A 27 -7.54 -13.59 -3.26
N GLU A 28 -6.75 -13.47 -4.32
CA GLU A 28 -5.93 -12.27 -4.59
C GLU A 28 -6.76 -10.97 -4.61
N SER A 29 -8.05 -11.07 -4.95
CA SER A 29 -8.97 -9.93 -5.01
C SER A 29 -9.54 -9.50 -3.66
N ALA A 30 -9.37 -10.30 -2.60
CA ALA A 30 -10.02 -10.02 -1.32
C ALA A 30 -9.57 -8.69 -0.70
N GLY A 31 -8.27 -8.40 -0.76
CA GLY A 31 -7.70 -7.14 -0.26
C GLY A 31 -8.34 -5.91 -0.94
N GLY A 32 -8.39 -5.92 -2.28
CA GLY A 32 -8.99 -4.82 -3.04
C GLY A 32 -10.50 -4.67 -2.79
N LEU A 33 -11.24 -5.77 -2.64
CA LEU A 33 -12.68 -5.73 -2.32
C LEU A 33 -12.94 -5.17 -0.92
N ILE A 34 -12.15 -5.57 0.08
CA ILE A 34 -12.22 -5.03 1.45
C ILE A 34 -11.91 -3.54 1.45
N LEU A 35 -10.87 -3.14 0.72
CA LEU A 35 -10.49 -1.73 0.60
C LEU A 35 -11.62 -0.89 -0.03
N MET A 36 -12.18 -1.33 -1.16
CA MET A 36 -13.32 -0.66 -1.81
C MET A 36 -14.54 -0.55 -0.89
N ALA A 37 -14.87 -1.64 -0.19
CA ALA A 37 -15.97 -1.65 0.76
C ALA A 37 -15.73 -0.71 1.94
N SER A 38 -14.51 -0.67 2.48
CA SER A 38 -14.11 0.20 3.57
C SER A 38 -14.14 1.68 3.15
N ALA A 39 -13.64 2.00 1.96
CA ALA A 39 -13.67 3.35 1.41
C ALA A 39 -15.11 3.83 1.20
N LEU A 40 -15.99 2.99 0.64
CA LEU A 40 -17.39 3.31 0.46
C LEU A 40 -18.11 3.53 1.81
N ALA A 41 -17.85 2.66 2.78
CA ALA A 41 -18.40 2.80 4.13
C ALA A 41 -17.93 4.11 4.79
N ALA A 42 -16.64 4.44 4.69
CA ALA A 42 -16.09 5.69 5.20
C ALA A 42 -16.72 6.92 4.56
N LEU A 43 -16.92 6.92 3.23
CA LEU A 43 -17.59 7.99 2.51
C LEU A 43 -19.04 8.16 2.98
N ILE A 44 -19.79 7.07 3.15
CA ILE A 44 -21.18 7.11 3.64
C ILE A 44 -21.24 7.70 5.05
N VAL A 45 -20.37 7.21 5.96
CA VAL A 45 -20.35 7.67 7.35
C VAL A 45 -19.93 9.13 7.45
N ALA A 46 -18.89 9.54 6.72
CA ALA A 46 -18.37 10.90 6.71
C ALA A 46 -19.36 11.93 6.16
N ASN A 47 -20.32 11.51 5.31
CA ASN A 47 -21.36 12.35 4.74
C ASN A 47 -22.76 12.11 5.35
N SER A 48 -22.84 11.40 6.48
CA SER A 48 -24.07 11.09 7.19
C SER A 48 -24.21 11.93 8.47
N PRO A 49 -25.34 11.85 9.19
CA PRO A 49 -25.48 12.44 10.52
C PRO A 49 -24.46 11.95 11.54
N TRP A 50 -23.72 10.87 11.26
CA TRP A 50 -22.66 10.30 12.09
C TRP A 50 -21.28 10.92 11.81
N SER A 51 -21.17 11.89 10.91
CA SER A 51 -19.90 12.53 10.53
C SER A 51 -19.15 13.11 11.72
N GLU A 52 -19.85 13.77 12.65
CA GLU A 52 -19.24 14.35 13.86
C GLU A 52 -18.63 13.26 14.76
N VAL A 53 -19.33 12.14 14.95
CA VAL A 53 -18.82 10.99 15.72
C VAL A 53 -17.61 10.37 15.02
N TYR A 54 -17.65 10.24 13.70
CA TYR A 54 -16.56 9.71 12.90
C TYR A 54 -15.27 10.55 13.05
N PHE A 55 -15.38 11.85 12.81
CA PHE A 55 -14.22 12.74 12.92
C PHE A 55 -13.74 12.92 14.37
N SER A 56 -14.64 13.01 15.35
CA SER A 56 -14.23 13.08 16.76
C SER A 56 -13.49 11.83 17.21
N THR A 57 -13.88 10.64 16.73
CA THR A 57 -13.17 9.38 17.00
C THR A 57 -11.73 9.43 16.50
N LEU A 58 -11.48 9.98 15.30
CA LEU A 58 -10.14 10.13 14.75
C LEU A 58 -9.24 11.08 15.58
N HIS A 59 -9.84 12.00 16.34
CA HIS A 59 -9.12 12.93 17.20
C HIS A 59 -8.89 12.39 18.63
N ILE A 60 -9.46 11.23 19.01
CA ILE A 60 -9.20 10.60 20.29
C ILE A 60 -7.70 10.29 20.41
N LYS A 61 -7.10 10.74 21.53
CA LYS A 61 -5.68 10.48 21.81
C LYS A 61 -5.48 9.11 22.44
N ALA A 62 -4.60 8.30 21.88
CA ALA A 62 -4.15 7.03 22.39
C ALA A 62 -2.60 6.99 22.36
N LEU A 63 -1.97 6.72 23.50
CA LEU A 63 -0.50 6.65 23.62
C LEU A 63 0.23 7.91 23.11
N GLY A 64 -0.34 9.10 23.33
CA GLY A 64 0.27 10.39 22.95
C GLY A 64 -0.08 10.89 21.55
N LEU A 65 -0.54 10.04 20.64
CA LEU A 65 -0.97 10.38 19.29
C LEU A 65 -2.48 10.20 19.12
N SER A 66 -3.09 10.94 18.20
CA SER A 66 -4.50 10.70 17.86
C SER A 66 -4.65 9.40 17.04
N VAL A 67 -5.87 8.83 17.08
CA VAL A 67 -6.19 7.65 16.24
C VAL A 67 -5.90 7.94 14.76
N GLY A 68 -6.23 9.15 14.29
CA GLY A 68 -5.90 9.57 12.92
C GLY A 68 -4.39 9.55 12.63
N HIS A 69 -3.53 10.00 13.57
CA HIS A 69 -2.08 9.92 13.42
C HIS A 69 -1.58 8.46 13.40
N TRP A 70 -2.11 7.59 14.26
CA TRP A 70 -1.76 6.17 14.24
C TRP A 70 -2.09 5.51 12.90
N ILE A 71 -3.21 5.88 12.30
CA ILE A 71 -3.60 5.37 10.98
C ILE A 71 -2.69 5.96 9.89
N ASN A 72 -2.55 7.29 9.85
CA ASN A 72 -1.82 7.95 8.76
C ASN A 72 -0.31 7.71 8.81
N ASP A 73 0.29 7.69 9.99
CA ASP A 73 1.75 7.57 10.11
C ASP A 73 2.17 6.15 10.48
N GLY A 74 1.49 5.52 11.45
CA GLY A 74 1.85 4.17 11.92
C GLY A 74 1.53 3.08 10.91
N LEU A 75 0.30 3.03 10.40
CA LEU A 75 -0.07 2.03 9.39
C LEU A 75 0.59 2.30 8.05
N MET A 76 0.78 3.57 7.66
CA MET A 76 1.51 3.93 6.44
C MET A 76 2.98 3.53 6.51
N ALA A 77 3.64 3.64 7.67
CA ALA A 77 5.00 3.14 7.84
C ALA A 77 5.09 1.63 7.59
N LEU A 78 4.12 0.85 8.09
CA LEU A 78 4.04 -0.60 7.81
C LEU A 78 3.78 -0.88 6.33
N PHE A 79 2.89 -0.12 5.71
CA PHE A 79 2.62 -0.23 4.27
C PHE A 79 3.88 0.00 3.45
N PHE A 80 4.60 1.10 3.67
CA PHE A 80 5.84 1.40 2.95
C PHE A 80 6.96 0.41 3.25
N LEU A 81 7.01 -0.17 4.45
CA LEU A 81 7.93 -1.27 4.75
C LEU A 81 7.65 -2.49 3.87
N LEU A 82 6.39 -2.89 3.73
CA LEU A 82 5.98 -4.01 2.88
C LEU A 82 6.27 -3.72 1.40
N VAL A 83 5.91 -2.54 0.91
CA VAL A 83 6.21 -2.08 -0.46
C VAL A 83 7.73 -2.07 -0.71
N GLY A 84 8.52 -1.55 0.23
CA GLY A 84 9.98 -1.54 0.12
C GLY A 84 10.60 -2.95 0.04
N LEU A 85 10.07 -3.90 0.81
CA LEU A 85 10.48 -5.31 0.74
C LEU A 85 10.07 -5.94 -0.60
N GLU A 86 8.90 -5.61 -1.13
CA GLU A 86 8.42 -6.08 -2.43
C GLU A 86 9.27 -5.51 -3.57
N ILE A 87 9.54 -4.21 -3.56
CA ILE A 87 10.46 -3.56 -4.52
C ILE A 87 11.82 -4.26 -4.52
N LYS A 88 12.39 -4.50 -3.33
CA LYS A 88 13.68 -5.19 -3.20
C LYS A 88 13.64 -6.59 -3.82
N ARG A 89 12.59 -7.35 -3.55
CA ARG A 89 12.41 -8.70 -4.13
C ARG A 89 12.29 -8.65 -5.64
N GLU A 90 11.44 -7.75 -6.17
CA GLU A 90 11.22 -7.60 -7.61
C GLU A 90 12.47 -7.13 -8.36
N MET A 91 13.29 -6.28 -7.74
CA MET A 91 14.55 -5.80 -8.32
C MET A 91 15.65 -6.85 -8.33
N LEU A 92 15.69 -7.76 -7.35
CA LEU A 92 16.74 -8.77 -7.23
C LEU A 92 16.40 -10.07 -7.98
N GLU A 93 15.15 -10.52 -7.91
CA GLU A 93 14.73 -11.86 -8.35
C GLU A 93 13.48 -11.85 -9.23
N GLY A 94 12.81 -10.69 -9.39
CA GLY A 94 11.50 -10.60 -10.03
C GLY A 94 11.49 -9.89 -11.38
N GLN A 95 10.33 -9.32 -11.69
CA GLN A 95 10.00 -8.69 -12.98
C GLN A 95 10.79 -7.41 -13.26
N LEU A 96 11.40 -6.80 -12.24
CA LEU A 96 12.24 -5.61 -12.36
C LEU A 96 13.74 -5.92 -12.29
N SER A 97 14.16 -7.16 -12.53
CA SER A 97 15.56 -7.58 -12.40
C SER A 97 16.46 -7.06 -13.53
N SER A 98 15.94 -6.83 -14.72
CA SER A 98 16.70 -6.32 -15.86
C SER A 98 16.25 -4.92 -16.29
N TRP A 99 17.15 -4.16 -16.95
CA TRP A 99 16.85 -2.82 -17.44
C TRP A 99 15.72 -2.82 -18.48
N GLY A 100 15.71 -3.80 -19.39
CA GLY A 100 14.66 -3.92 -20.41
C GLY A 100 13.27 -4.15 -19.80
N GLN A 101 13.20 -4.89 -18.70
CA GLN A 101 11.94 -5.14 -17.98
C GLN A 101 11.45 -3.93 -17.18
N ARG A 102 12.37 -3.06 -16.73
CA ARG A 102 12.04 -1.83 -15.98
C ARG A 102 11.61 -0.70 -16.90
N ALA A 103 12.13 -0.66 -18.12
CA ALA A 103 11.96 0.50 -19.03
C ALA A 103 10.50 0.78 -19.34
N LEU A 104 9.74 -0.22 -19.78
CA LEU A 104 8.34 -0.02 -20.16
C LEU A 104 7.44 0.37 -18.98
N PRO A 105 7.43 -0.36 -17.82
CA PRO A 105 6.68 0.08 -16.66
C PRO A 105 7.16 1.43 -16.11
N GLY A 106 8.48 1.72 -16.18
CA GLY A 106 9.05 2.98 -15.73
C GLY A 106 8.58 4.19 -16.53
N PHE A 107 8.59 4.11 -17.87
CA PHE A 107 8.04 5.18 -18.71
C PHE A 107 6.53 5.32 -18.53
N ALA A 108 5.81 4.21 -18.34
CA ALA A 108 4.39 4.24 -18.08
C ALA A 108 4.07 4.90 -16.72
N ALA A 109 4.83 4.58 -15.66
CA ALA A 109 4.70 5.21 -14.35
C ALA A 109 5.01 6.72 -14.42
N LEU A 110 6.10 7.11 -15.07
CA LEU A 110 6.40 8.53 -15.30
C LEU A 110 5.25 9.26 -16.01
N GLY A 111 4.69 8.67 -17.06
CA GLY A 111 3.53 9.26 -17.75
C GLY A 111 2.28 9.30 -16.88
N GLY A 112 2.05 8.25 -16.09
CA GLY A 112 0.95 8.13 -15.13
C GLY A 112 1.01 9.16 -14.00
N MET A 113 2.22 9.54 -13.55
CA MET A 113 2.42 10.60 -12.55
C MET A 113 2.37 11.99 -13.16
N LEU A 114 3.10 12.22 -14.27
CA LEU A 114 3.25 13.56 -14.85
C LEU A 114 1.94 14.10 -15.43
N LEU A 115 1.18 13.27 -16.15
CA LEU A 115 -0.01 13.75 -16.85
C LEU A 115 -1.12 14.21 -15.88
N PRO A 116 -1.53 13.45 -14.85
CA PRO A 116 -2.51 13.93 -13.88
C PRO A 116 -2.00 15.15 -13.10
N GLY A 117 -0.72 15.18 -12.72
CA GLY A 117 -0.11 16.34 -12.07
C GLY A 117 -0.19 17.61 -12.92
N LEU A 118 0.17 17.53 -14.21
CA LEU A 118 0.07 18.66 -15.14
C LEU A 118 -1.37 19.12 -15.37
N ILE A 119 -2.31 18.21 -15.49
CA ILE A 119 -3.74 18.53 -15.61
C ILE A 119 -4.21 19.27 -14.34
N TYR A 120 -3.82 18.76 -13.16
CA TYR A 120 -4.15 19.40 -11.89
C TYR A 120 -3.60 20.83 -11.81
N VAL A 121 -2.32 21.02 -12.15
CA VAL A 121 -1.67 22.32 -12.19
C VAL A 121 -2.40 23.26 -13.17
N ALA A 122 -2.73 22.78 -14.37
CA ALA A 122 -3.41 23.59 -15.38
C ALA A 122 -4.80 24.07 -14.93
N ILE A 123 -5.57 23.21 -14.24
CA ILE A 123 -6.90 23.56 -13.73
C ILE A 123 -6.81 24.52 -12.54
N ASN A 124 -5.82 24.35 -11.67
CA ASN A 124 -5.64 25.15 -10.46
C ASN A 124 -4.69 26.35 -10.64
N TRP A 125 -4.32 26.67 -11.86
CA TRP A 125 -3.41 27.76 -12.17
C TRP A 125 -3.92 29.10 -11.61
N GLY A 126 -3.07 29.77 -10.83
CA GLY A 126 -3.41 31.04 -10.20
C GLY A 126 -3.97 30.95 -8.78
N ASN A 127 -4.26 29.76 -8.26
CA ASN A 127 -4.66 29.56 -6.87
C ASN A 127 -3.58 28.83 -6.09
N ALA A 128 -2.78 29.56 -5.31
CA ALA A 128 -1.64 29.01 -4.56
C ALA A 128 -2.04 27.96 -3.52
N GLN A 129 -3.25 28.05 -2.93
CA GLN A 129 -3.72 27.12 -1.91
C GLN A 129 -4.02 25.75 -2.50
N THR A 130 -4.71 25.71 -3.64
CA THR A 130 -5.03 24.44 -4.30
C THR A 130 -3.84 23.89 -5.08
N LEU A 131 -2.97 24.75 -5.60
CA LEU A 131 -1.81 24.35 -6.40
C LEU A 131 -0.86 23.44 -5.61
N SER A 132 -0.74 23.61 -4.29
CA SER A 132 0.08 22.73 -3.43
C SER A 132 -0.35 21.25 -3.46
N GLY A 133 -1.58 20.96 -3.86
CA GLY A 133 -2.11 19.58 -3.97
C GLY A 133 -1.79 18.85 -5.29
N TRP A 134 -0.89 19.38 -6.13
CA TRP A 134 -0.61 18.85 -7.48
C TRP A 134 -0.18 17.38 -7.52
N ALA A 135 0.44 16.91 -6.45
CA ALA A 135 0.90 15.52 -6.37
C ALA A 135 -0.18 14.53 -5.89
N ILE A 136 -1.31 15.00 -5.36
CA ILE A 136 -2.39 14.11 -4.89
C ILE A 136 -2.85 13.14 -5.98
N PRO A 137 -3.16 13.58 -7.22
CA PRO A 137 -3.63 12.68 -8.27
C PRO A 137 -2.50 11.87 -8.93
N THR A 138 -1.25 11.98 -8.48
CA THR A 138 -0.12 11.24 -9.05
C THR A 138 0.10 9.88 -8.40
N ALA A 139 -0.46 9.64 -7.22
CA ALA A 139 -0.33 8.36 -6.50
C ALA A 139 -1.39 7.36 -6.96
N THR A 140 -0.99 6.10 -7.13
CA THR A 140 -1.86 5.00 -7.56
C THR A 140 -2.06 4.00 -6.43
N ASP A 141 -3.29 3.52 -6.22
CA ASP A 141 -3.58 2.44 -5.27
C ASP A 141 -3.50 1.08 -5.99
N ILE A 142 -2.40 0.35 -5.74
CA ILE A 142 -2.15 -1.00 -6.27
C ILE A 142 -3.27 -1.96 -5.88
N ALA A 143 -3.68 -1.96 -4.60
CA ALA A 143 -4.64 -2.91 -4.09
C ALA A 143 -6.02 -2.71 -4.74
N PHE A 144 -6.40 -1.45 -4.94
CA PHE A 144 -7.62 -1.08 -5.65
C PHE A 144 -7.56 -1.49 -7.13
N ALA A 145 -6.47 -1.14 -7.83
CA ALA A 145 -6.29 -1.43 -9.25
C ALA A 145 -6.26 -2.94 -9.53
N LEU A 146 -5.50 -3.73 -8.76
CA LEU A 146 -5.49 -5.18 -8.85
C LEU A 146 -6.82 -5.80 -8.43
N GLY A 147 -7.50 -5.22 -7.45
CA GLY A 147 -8.84 -5.63 -7.02
C GLY A 147 -9.83 -5.53 -8.16
N VAL A 148 -9.91 -4.38 -8.84
CA VAL A 148 -10.77 -4.16 -10.02
C VAL A 148 -10.37 -5.11 -11.15
N LEU A 149 -9.08 -5.26 -11.42
CA LEU A 149 -8.59 -6.13 -12.48
C LEU A 149 -8.92 -7.62 -12.22
N SER A 150 -8.90 -8.05 -10.96
CA SER A 150 -9.24 -9.42 -10.59
C SER A 150 -10.74 -9.74 -10.69
N LEU A 151 -11.63 -8.73 -10.64
CA LEU A 151 -13.06 -8.90 -10.92
C LEU A 151 -13.32 -9.34 -12.35
N LEU A 152 -12.43 -9.00 -13.29
CA LEU A 152 -12.49 -9.46 -14.67
C LEU A 152 -12.04 -10.92 -14.84
N GLY A 153 -11.45 -11.51 -13.81
CA GLY A 153 -11.10 -12.92 -13.71
C GLY A 153 -10.15 -13.40 -14.81
N LYS A 154 -10.49 -14.54 -15.43
CA LYS A 154 -9.70 -15.18 -16.48
C LYS A 154 -9.62 -14.41 -17.82
N ARG A 155 -10.41 -13.35 -17.99
CA ARG A 155 -10.37 -12.52 -19.20
C ARG A 155 -9.13 -11.65 -19.28
N VAL A 156 -8.45 -11.43 -18.17
CA VAL A 156 -7.23 -10.63 -18.10
C VAL A 156 -6.00 -11.51 -18.26
N PRO A 157 -5.14 -11.26 -19.26
CA PRO A 157 -3.85 -11.95 -19.39
C PRO A 157 -2.97 -11.73 -18.16
N ILE A 158 -2.24 -12.76 -17.74
CA ILE A 158 -1.32 -12.69 -16.60
C ILE A 158 -0.24 -11.61 -16.82
N SER A 159 0.23 -11.46 -18.06
CA SER A 159 1.20 -10.41 -18.41
C SER A 159 0.74 -8.99 -18.09
N LEU A 160 -0.57 -8.71 -18.21
CA LEU A 160 -1.14 -7.40 -17.87
C LEU A 160 -1.16 -7.18 -16.35
N LYS A 161 -1.46 -8.22 -15.56
CA LYS A 161 -1.37 -8.14 -14.10
C LYS A 161 0.06 -7.86 -13.63
N ILE A 162 1.02 -8.57 -14.21
CA ILE A 162 2.45 -8.39 -13.94
C ILE A 162 2.90 -6.97 -14.30
N PHE A 163 2.52 -6.49 -15.48
CA PHE A 163 2.83 -5.13 -15.93
C PHE A 163 2.24 -4.08 -14.98
N LEU A 164 0.96 -4.23 -14.61
CA LEU A 164 0.29 -3.31 -13.66
C LEU A 164 0.96 -3.33 -12.30
N SER A 165 1.35 -4.50 -11.80
CA SER A 165 2.08 -4.62 -10.52
C SER A 165 3.43 -3.91 -10.58
N ALA A 166 4.21 -4.13 -11.64
CA ALA A 166 5.50 -3.47 -11.84
C ALA A 166 5.36 -1.94 -12.00
N LEU A 167 4.34 -1.48 -12.72
CA LEU A 167 4.02 -0.07 -12.89
C LEU A 167 3.71 0.58 -11.54
N ALA A 168 2.80 -0.03 -10.78
CA ALA A 168 2.35 0.50 -9.50
C ALA A 168 3.47 0.54 -8.44
N ILE A 169 4.37 -0.47 -8.42
CA ILE A 169 5.57 -0.45 -7.56
C ILE A 169 6.48 0.73 -7.90
N LEU A 170 6.68 1.04 -9.18
CA LEU A 170 7.50 2.18 -9.61
C LEU A 170 6.80 3.53 -9.35
N ASP A 171 5.49 3.56 -9.45
CA ASP A 171 4.65 4.71 -9.14
C ASP A 171 4.71 5.06 -7.64
N ASP A 172 4.56 4.07 -6.77
CA ASP A 172 4.72 4.24 -5.31
C ASP A 172 6.10 4.78 -4.94
N LEU A 173 7.16 4.24 -5.57
CA LEU A 173 8.51 4.76 -5.37
C LEU A 173 8.61 6.23 -5.82
N GLY A 174 8.01 6.57 -6.95
CA GLY A 174 7.93 7.93 -7.46
C GLY A 174 7.16 8.85 -6.52
N ALA A 175 6.03 8.41 -5.97
CA ALA A 175 5.24 9.16 -5.01
C ALA A 175 6.04 9.47 -3.73
N VAL A 176 6.78 8.50 -3.19
CA VAL A 176 7.66 8.70 -2.02
C VAL A 176 8.73 9.76 -2.33
N LEU A 177 9.36 9.72 -3.51
CA LEU A 177 10.35 10.72 -3.93
C LEU A 177 9.73 12.12 -4.07
N ILE A 178 8.54 12.22 -4.64
CA ILE A 178 7.81 13.50 -4.77
C ILE A 178 7.51 14.07 -3.37
N ILE A 179 7.01 13.26 -2.45
CA ILE A 179 6.73 13.68 -1.08
C ILE A 179 8.02 14.16 -0.40
N ALA A 180 9.10 13.40 -0.50
CA ALA A 180 10.37 13.75 0.12
C ALA A 180 10.97 15.06 -0.40
N ILE A 181 10.81 15.35 -1.70
CA ILE A 181 11.42 16.55 -2.33
C ILE A 181 10.54 17.79 -2.18
N PHE A 182 9.22 17.65 -2.34
CA PHE A 182 8.31 18.79 -2.49
C PHE A 182 7.44 19.07 -1.27
N TYR A 183 7.23 18.09 -0.38
CA TYR A 183 6.31 18.20 0.74
C TYR A 183 6.99 18.17 2.11
N THR A 184 8.31 17.98 2.17
CA THR A 184 9.05 18.04 3.42
C THR A 184 9.48 19.49 3.66
N SER A 185 8.77 20.20 4.54
CA SER A 185 9.00 21.63 4.82
C SER A 185 9.90 21.89 6.02
N ASP A 186 9.87 21.04 7.05
CA ASP A 186 10.57 21.26 8.32
C ASP A 186 11.44 20.06 8.68
N LEU A 187 12.63 19.98 8.05
CA LEU A 187 13.61 18.95 8.40
C LEU A 187 14.41 19.38 9.64
N SER A 188 14.16 18.72 10.77
CA SER A 188 15.07 18.80 11.90
C SER A 188 16.38 18.07 11.59
N THR A 189 17.46 18.83 11.41
CA THR A 189 18.80 18.26 11.10
C THR A 189 19.23 17.22 12.11
N ASN A 190 18.90 17.42 13.40
CA ASN A 190 19.25 16.48 14.45
C ASN A 190 18.50 15.14 14.32
N MET A 191 17.20 15.19 13.96
CA MET A 191 16.39 13.99 13.76
C MET A 191 16.77 13.27 12.47
N LEU A 192 17.14 14.01 11.44
CA LEU A 192 17.69 13.45 10.21
C LEU A 192 19.01 12.70 10.47
N LEU A 193 19.93 13.27 11.25
CA LEU A 193 21.18 12.61 11.65
C LEU A 193 20.92 11.37 12.51
N ALA A 194 19.96 11.43 13.44
CA ALA A 194 19.55 10.28 14.24
C ALA A 194 18.98 9.15 13.34
N SER A 195 18.12 9.50 12.39
CA SER A 195 17.55 8.56 11.41
C SER A 195 18.64 7.92 10.54
N LEU A 196 19.62 8.71 10.10
CA LEU A 196 20.77 8.20 9.35
C LEU A 196 21.62 7.23 10.21
N GLY A 197 21.81 7.53 11.49
CA GLY A 197 22.50 6.66 12.44
C GLY A 197 21.78 5.32 12.63
N VAL A 198 20.46 5.33 12.77
CA VAL A 198 19.64 4.09 12.86
C VAL A 198 19.70 3.31 11.55
N THR A 199 19.65 3.99 10.41
CA THR A 199 19.79 3.35 9.10
C THR A 199 21.15 2.66 8.95
N ALA A 200 22.23 3.33 9.38
CA ALA A 200 23.56 2.74 9.40
C ALA A 200 23.62 1.50 10.31
N LEU A 201 22.99 1.56 11.50
CA LEU A 201 22.87 0.42 12.40
C LEU A 201 22.14 -0.76 11.74
N LEU A 202 21.05 -0.52 11.02
CA LEU A 202 20.31 -1.55 10.27
C LEU A 202 21.19 -2.20 9.20
N VAL A 203 22.02 -1.42 8.50
CA VAL A 203 22.99 -1.93 7.51
C VAL A 203 24.06 -2.79 8.19
N VAL A 204 24.57 -2.36 9.33
CA VAL A 204 25.57 -3.14 10.11
C VAL A 204 24.96 -4.45 10.59
N LEU A 205 23.77 -4.45 11.19
CA LEU A 205 23.06 -5.67 11.61
C LEU A 205 22.89 -6.66 10.45
N ASN A 206 22.53 -6.15 9.29
CA ASN A 206 22.38 -6.97 8.08
C ASN A 206 23.72 -7.56 7.62
N ARG A 207 24.78 -6.76 7.60
CA ARG A 207 26.13 -7.23 7.20
C ARG A 207 26.75 -8.19 8.20
N CYS A 208 26.45 -8.05 9.49
CA CYS A 208 26.83 -8.99 10.54
C CYS A 208 26.03 -10.30 10.49
N GLY A 209 25.09 -10.45 9.55
CA GLY A 209 24.31 -11.68 9.38
C GLY A 209 23.30 -11.94 10.48
N VAL A 210 22.84 -10.93 11.20
CA VAL A 210 21.79 -11.05 12.22
C VAL A 210 20.47 -11.47 11.54
N LYS A 211 20.03 -12.70 11.78
CA LYS A 211 18.80 -13.26 11.18
C LYS A 211 17.56 -13.08 12.05
N ARG A 212 17.72 -12.62 13.30
CA ARG A 212 16.59 -12.37 14.21
C ARG A 212 15.85 -11.11 13.79
N LEU A 213 14.52 -11.19 13.65
CA LEU A 213 13.67 -10.08 13.24
C LEU A 213 13.58 -8.97 14.31
N PHE A 214 13.63 -9.36 15.59
CA PHE A 214 13.42 -8.47 16.73
C PHE A 214 14.30 -7.20 16.73
N PRO A 215 15.65 -7.25 16.53
CA PRO A 215 16.49 -6.04 16.44
C PRO A 215 16.07 -5.10 15.30
N TYR A 216 15.62 -5.65 14.17
CA TYR A 216 15.16 -4.85 13.01
C TYR A 216 13.83 -4.14 13.29
N VAL A 217 12.91 -4.79 14.01
CA VAL A 217 11.64 -4.18 14.42
C VAL A 217 11.88 -3.02 15.38
N ILE A 218 12.78 -3.19 16.39
CA ILE A 218 13.12 -2.11 17.31
C ILE A 218 13.77 -0.95 16.56
N ALA A 219 14.77 -1.22 15.72
CA ALA A 219 15.45 -0.18 14.96
C ALA A 219 14.49 0.51 13.97
N GLY A 220 13.58 -0.24 13.34
CA GLY A 220 12.53 0.32 12.49
C GLY A 220 11.56 1.23 13.25
N ALA A 221 11.15 0.84 14.46
CA ALA A 221 10.30 1.67 15.32
C ALA A 221 11.01 2.96 15.77
N LEU A 222 12.31 2.89 16.08
CA LEU A 222 13.14 4.07 16.39
C LEU A 222 13.27 4.98 15.18
N LEU A 223 13.51 4.42 14.00
CA LEU A 223 13.60 5.18 12.75
C LEU A 223 12.28 5.93 12.48
N TRP A 224 11.15 5.22 12.60
CA TRP A 224 9.84 5.82 12.45
C TRP A 224 9.61 6.97 13.45
N TYR A 225 9.96 6.75 14.73
CA TYR A 225 9.84 7.79 15.77
C TYR A 225 10.66 9.05 15.44
N PHE A 226 11.91 8.91 14.98
CA PHE A 226 12.75 10.06 14.60
C PHE A 226 12.24 10.78 13.35
N MET A 227 11.61 10.06 12.44
CA MET A 227 11.01 10.67 11.23
C MET A 227 9.68 11.39 11.52
N LEU A 228 9.05 11.13 12.66
CA LEU A 228 7.81 11.76 13.11
C LEU A 228 8.03 13.11 13.77
N GLN A 229 9.26 13.43 14.20
CA GLN A 229 9.66 14.66 14.91
C GLN A 229 10.25 15.70 13.97
#